data_06b8a5f0c9c8d51b3e6007a76ef3a0d5
#
_entry.id   06b8a5f0c9c8d51b3e6007a76ef3a0d5
#
_cell.length_a   1.000
_cell.length_b   1.000
_cell.length_c   1.000
_cell.angle_alpha   90.00
_cell.angle_beta   90.00
_cell.angle_gamma   90.00
#
_symmetry.space_group_name_H-M   'P 1'
#
loop_
_entity.id
_entity.type
_entity.pdbx_description
1 polymer ?
#
loop_
_entity_poly.entity_id
_entity_poly.type
_entity_poly.pdbx_seq_one_letter_code
_entity_poly.pdbx_strand_id
1 'polypeptide(L)'
;MTLIHIDSHQVEKTLSPKQAVLALREYLQQGFDPSTDLERSRAEITNGDFLLMPSNSPTGFGIKLISIPGKTADPSIPSVNGIYVLFDGSTLQPTATIDGVALTNLRTPAVSLAGVSHLLTTSSQPLDVVIVGVGAQGRAHARTVESVCEGIRDTKITFISRTQPADLDNWLQAGSDPAHEAICNAELIITTTTSPQPVIDDAEVRNDAVVVAVGSHSPDARELPGALLARAQVIMEEEAAAFREAGDIIQAVNEGNLDKESLVSFADVVRGEVELHRSAPVVFKFTGMPWEDLVLAEAIAARI
;
A
#
# COMPACT_ATOMS: atom_id res chain seq x y z
N MET A 1 -15.15 -12.26 28.64
CA MET A 1 -14.15 -12.64 27.63
C MET A 1 -12.85 -11.92 27.98
N THR A 2 -11.68 -12.54 27.84
CA THR A 2 -10.41 -11.87 28.17
C THR A 2 -9.92 -11.14 26.94
N LEU A 3 -9.63 -9.85 27.06
CA LEU A 3 -8.97 -9.07 26.00
C LEU A 3 -7.55 -9.59 25.81
N ILE A 4 -7.19 -10.00 24.58
CA ILE A 4 -5.84 -10.43 24.25
C ILE A 4 -5.04 -9.28 23.65
N HIS A 5 -3.74 -9.28 23.87
CA HIS A 5 -2.81 -8.35 23.20
C HIS A 5 -1.95 -9.15 22.22
N ILE A 6 -1.94 -8.72 20.96
CA ILE A 6 -1.19 -9.33 19.86
C ILE A 6 -0.05 -8.36 19.50
N ASP A 7 1.17 -8.72 19.86
CA ASP A 7 2.35 -7.94 19.60
C ASP A 7 2.86 -8.08 18.16
N SER A 8 3.89 -7.31 17.80
CA SER A 8 4.47 -7.30 16.46
C SER A 8 4.98 -8.67 16.01
N HIS A 9 5.64 -9.42 16.91
CA HIS A 9 6.16 -10.73 16.61
C HIS A 9 5.01 -11.75 16.33
N GLN A 10 3.93 -11.66 17.09
CA GLN A 10 2.74 -12.49 16.87
C GLN A 10 2.06 -12.16 15.53
N VAL A 11 1.95 -10.89 15.15
CA VAL A 11 1.43 -10.47 13.83
C VAL A 11 2.24 -11.14 12.72
N GLU A 12 3.56 -10.95 12.72
CA GLU A 12 4.47 -11.50 11.69
C GLU A 12 4.44 -13.03 11.60
N LYS A 13 4.33 -13.71 12.74
CA LYS A 13 4.32 -15.18 12.80
C LYS A 13 2.99 -15.77 12.38
N THR A 14 1.88 -15.08 12.64
CA THR A 14 0.53 -15.64 12.49
C THR A 14 0.02 -15.55 11.06
N LEU A 15 0.34 -14.50 10.34
CA LEU A 15 -0.15 -14.26 8.98
C LEU A 15 0.99 -13.87 8.05
N SER A 16 1.35 -14.76 7.10
CA SER A 16 2.39 -14.43 6.12
C SER A 16 1.93 -13.34 5.14
N PRO A 17 2.87 -12.59 4.51
CA PRO A 17 2.52 -11.57 3.52
C PRO A 17 1.63 -12.11 2.38
N LYS A 18 1.94 -13.31 1.85
CA LYS A 18 1.10 -13.94 0.81
C LYS A 18 -0.31 -14.25 1.29
N GLN A 19 -0.45 -14.72 2.53
CA GLN A 19 -1.78 -14.97 3.12
C GLN A 19 -2.56 -13.67 3.32
N ALA A 20 -1.90 -12.58 3.70
CA ALA A 20 -2.52 -11.27 3.82
C ALA A 20 -3.04 -10.76 2.46
N VAL A 21 -2.26 -10.90 1.38
CA VAL A 21 -2.69 -10.59 0.00
C VAL A 21 -3.94 -11.40 -0.38
N LEU A 22 -3.93 -12.71 -0.10
CA LEU A 22 -5.05 -13.59 -0.44
C LEU A 22 -6.32 -13.25 0.37
N ALA A 23 -6.18 -12.92 1.67
CA ALA A 23 -7.32 -12.54 2.51
C ALA A 23 -8.02 -11.27 2.01
N LEU A 24 -7.25 -10.23 1.62
CA LEU A 24 -7.83 -9.02 1.05
C LEU A 24 -8.53 -9.27 -0.28
N ARG A 25 -7.90 -10.06 -1.17
CA ARG A 25 -8.51 -10.43 -2.45
C ARG A 25 -9.80 -11.22 -2.26
N GLU A 26 -9.78 -12.21 -1.38
CA GLU A 26 -10.96 -13.04 -1.08
C GLU A 26 -12.11 -12.19 -0.53
N TYR A 27 -11.83 -11.24 0.35
CA TYR A 27 -12.85 -10.36 0.91
C TYR A 27 -13.53 -9.50 -0.16
N LEU A 28 -12.76 -8.93 -1.10
CA LEU A 28 -13.31 -8.20 -2.24
C LEU A 28 -14.09 -9.11 -3.19
N GLN A 29 -13.60 -10.33 -3.47
CA GLN A 29 -14.26 -11.33 -4.32
C GLN A 29 -15.58 -11.85 -3.72
N GLN A 30 -15.74 -11.80 -2.40
CA GLN A 30 -17.00 -12.09 -1.71
C GLN A 30 -18.05 -10.98 -1.86
N GLY A 31 -17.71 -9.89 -2.56
CA GLY A 31 -18.64 -8.81 -2.90
C GLY A 31 -18.61 -7.62 -1.95
N PHE A 32 -17.59 -7.50 -1.08
CA PHE A 32 -17.44 -6.29 -0.27
C PHE A 32 -17.19 -5.07 -1.16
N ASP A 33 -17.97 -4.01 -0.95
CA ASP A 33 -17.83 -2.74 -1.65
C ASP A 33 -17.09 -1.73 -0.74
N PRO A 34 -15.84 -1.35 -1.07
CA PRO A 34 -15.07 -0.39 -0.28
C PRO A 34 -15.76 0.98 -0.07
N SER A 35 -16.64 1.39 -0.99
CA SER A 35 -17.38 2.65 -0.85
C SER A 35 -18.38 2.66 0.31
N THR A 36 -18.72 1.48 0.83
CA THR A 36 -19.64 1.32 1.97
C THR A 36 -18.94 1.28 3.33
N ASP A 37 -17.61 1.27 3.35
CA ASP A 37 -16.84 1.25 4.60
C ASP A 37 -16.98 2.55 5.40
N LEU A 38 -16.65 2.48 6.68
CA LEU A 38 -16.71 3.65 7.56
C LEU A 38 -15.57 4.62 7.21
N GLU A 39 -15.89 5.91 7.22
CA GLU A 39 -14.89 6.93 6.90
C GLU A 39 -13.84 7.07 8.01
N ARG A 40 -12.59 7.20 7.60
CA ARG A 40 -11.53 7.61 8.50
C ARG A 40 -11.67 9.09 8.86
N SER A 41 -11.30 9.43 10.09
CA SER A 41 -11.24 10.81 10.55
C SER A 41 -9.83 11.17 11.04
N ARG A 42 -9.50 12.45 10.91
CA ARG A 42 -8.22 13.02 11.34
C ARG A 42 -8.49 14.16 12.31
N ALA A 43 -7.81 14.11 13.45
CA ALA A 43 -7.82 15.19 14.42
C ALA A 43 -6.40 15.74 14.57
N GLU A 44 -6.24 17.05 14.47
CA GLU A 44 -4.98 17.73 14.78
C GLU A 44 -4.71 17.68 16.29
N ILE A 45 -3.50 17.32 16.68
CA ILE A 45 -3.02 17.30 18.05
C ILE A 45 -1.76 18.17 18.17
N THR A 46 -1.33 18.51 19.38
CA THR A 46 -0.25 19.49 19.63
C THR A 46 1.04 19.23 18.83
N ASN A 47 1.42 17.97 18.63
CA ASN A 47 2.68 17.61 17.96
C ASN A 47 2.49 16.72 16.73
N GLY A 48 1.32 16.77 16.07
CA GLY A 48 1.05 15.96 14.89
C GLY A 48 -0.44 15.74 14.68
N ASP A 49 -0.77 14.57 14.13
CA ASP A 49 -2.12 14.18 13.82
C ASP A 49 -2.51 12.88 14.48
N PHE A 50 -3.78 12.74 14.79
CA PHE A 50 -4.38 11.52 15.29
C PHE A 50 -5.42 11.04 14.26
N LEU A 51 -5.19 9.86 13.68
CA LEU A 51 -6.10 9.23 12.74
C LEU A 51 -6.92 8.15 13.44
N LEU A 52 -8.22 8.18 13.19
CA LEU A 52 -9.17 7.16 13.62
C LEU A 52 -9.70 6.48 12.36
N MET A 53 -9.46 5.18 12.25
CA MET A 53 -9.78 4.38 11.07
C MET A 53 -10.70 3.23 11.46
N PRO A 54 -12.02 3.51 11.66
CA PRO A 54 -13.00 2.49 12.00
C PRO A 54 -13.42 1.70 10.76
N SER A 55 -13.77 0.42 10.95
CA SER A 55 -14.38 -0.42 9.91
C SER A 55 -15.29 -1.47 10.55
N ASN A 56 -16.23 -2.01 9.77
CA ASN A 56 -17.12 -3.09 10.20
C ASN A 56 -17.26 -4.18 9.14
N SER A 57 -17.45 -5.40 9.61
CA SER A 57 -17.74 -6.59 8.83
C SER A 57 -18.98 -7.29 9.36
N PRO A 58 -19.51 -8.33 8.69
CA PRO A 58 -20.58 -9.15 9.24
C PRO A 58 -20.23 -9.89 10.56
N THR A 59 -18.94 -10.09 10.83
CA THR A 59 -18.43 -10.85 11.96
C THR A 59 -17.94 -10.00 13.12
N GLY A 60 -17.51 -8.77 12.83
CA GLY A 60 -16.94 -7.89 13.84
C GLY A 60 -16.78 -6.45 13.36
N PHE A 61 -16.19 -5.65 14.19
CA PHE A 61 -15.80 -4.30 13.85
C PHE A 61 -14.53 -3.92 14.59
N GLY A 62 -13.86 -2.92 14.14
CA GLY A 62 -12.63 -2.48 14.79
C GLY A 62 -12.22 -1.08 14.43
N ILE A 63 -11.17 -0.62 15.07
CA ILE A 63 -10.62 0.69 14.82
C ILE A 63 -9.10 0.68 14.93
N LYS A 64 -8.43 1.23 13.91
CA LYS A 64 -7.02 1.58 14.04
C LYS A 64 -6.89 3.00 14.54
N LEU A 65 -6.13 3.17 15.59
CA LEU A 65 -5.79 4.46 16.21
C LEU A 65 -4.32 4.72 15.95
N ILE A 66 -3.99 5.76 15.16
CA ILE A 66 -2.61 6.08 14.80
C ILE A 66 -2.30 7.53 15.12
N SER A 67 -1.12 7.79 15.66
CA SER A 67 -0.50 9.11 15.71
C SER A 67 0.57 9.24 14.63
N ILE A 68 0.56 10.37 13.93
CA ILE A 68 1.55 10.76 12.92
C ILE A 68 2.27 11.99 13.45
N PRO A 69 3.59 11.94 13.67
CA PRO A 69 4.36 13.09 14.14
C PRO A 69 4.29 14.24 13.14
N GLY A 70 4.11 15.45 13.64
CA GLY A 70 4.17 16.68 12.85
C GLY A 70 5.60 17.03 12.44
N LYS A 71 5.75 18.02 11.56
CA LYS A 71 7.06 18.45 11.01
C LYS A 71 8.06 18.92 12.09
N THR A 72 7.58 19.33 13.27
CA THR A 72 8.37 19.81 14.41
C THR A 72 8.66 18.72 15.46
N ALA A 73 8.16 17.52 15.26
CA ALA A 73 8.41 16.39 16.16
C ALA A 73 9.87 15.92 16.10
N ASP A 74 10.31 15.26 17.15
CA ASP A 74 11.64 14.66 17.21
C ASP A 74 11.80 13.62 16.07
N PRO A 75 12.84 13.74 15.22
CA PRO A 75 13.08 12.82 14.10
C PRO A 75 13.30 11.35 14.53
N SER A 76 13.57 11.08 15.80
CA SER A 76 13.69 9.71 16.33
C SER A 76 12.35 9.02 16.54
N ILE A 77 11.24 9.77 16.57
CA ILE A 77 9.89 9.21 16.71
C ILE A 77 9.52 8.51 15.41
N PRO A 78 9.07 7.23 15.44
CA PRO A 78 8.58 6.56 14.24
C PRO A 78 7.47 7.34 13.54
N SER A 79 7.46 7.32 12.21
CA SER A 79 6.48 8.05 11.39
C SER A 79 5.02 7.60 11.61
N VAL A 80 4.82 6.41 12.14
CA VAL A 80 3.51 5.85 12.52
C VAL A 80 3.64 5.17 13.85
N ASN A 81 2.74 5.49 14.79
CA ASN A 81 2.61 4.82 16.07
C ASN A 81 1.13 4.55 16.31
N GLY A 82 0.77 3.37 16.81
CA GLY A 82 -0.65 3.11 17.02
C GLY A 82 -1.00 1.70 17.43
N ILE A 83 -2.27 1.50 17.60
CA ILE A 83 -2.89 0.26 18.03
C ILE A 83 -4.15 0.00 17.19
N TYR A 84 -4.46 -1.26 16.96
CA TYR A 84 -5.76 -1.70 16.46
C TYR A 84 -6.56 -2.31 17.60
N VAL A 85 -7.85 -1.99 17.67
CA VAL A 85 -8.79 -2.62 18.63
C VAL A 85 -9.86 -3.36 17.85
N LEU A 86 -9.97 -4.67 18.08
CA LEU A 86 -10.94 -5.55 17.44
C LEU A 86 -12.08 -5.87 18.43
N PHE A 87 -13.31 -5.84 17.94
CA PHE A 87 -14.54 -6.13 18.67
C PHE A 87 -15.31 -7.28 18.01
N ASP A 88 -15.94 -8.11 18.83
CA ASP A 88 -16.88 -9.14 18.38
C ASP A 88 -18.22 -8.53 17.97
N GLY A 89 -18.71 -8.85 16.77
CA GLY A 89 -19.93 -8.25 16.21
C GLY A 89 -21.22 -8.67 16.91
N SER A 90 -21.22 -9.79 17.64
CA SER A 90 -22.42 -10.30 18.33
C SER A 90 -22.54 -9.76 19.76
N THR A 91 -21.43 -9.69 20.48
CA THR A 91 -21.38 -9.28 21.89
C THR A 91 -21.02 -7.81 22.06
N LEU A 92 -20.50 -7.16 21.04
CA LEU A 92 -19.99 -5.79 21.02
C LEU A 92 -18.84 -5.56 22.03
N GLN A 93 -18.18 -6.61 22.47
CA GLN A 93 -17.07 -6.54 23.41
C GLN A 93 -15.73 -6.50 22.68
N PRO A 94 -14.73 -5.74 23.19
CA PRO A 94 -13.39 -5.81 22.64
C PRO A 94 -12.78 -7.20 22.91
N THR A 95 -12.20 -7.78 21.85
CA THR A 95 -11.61 -9.14 21.89
C THR A 95 -10.10 -9.14 21.83
N ALA A 96 -9.54 -8.20 21.03
CA ALA A 96 -8.10 -8.09 20.87
C ALA A 96 -7.64 -6.64 20.73
N THR A 97 -6.40 -6.39 21.16
CA THR A 97 -5.60 -5.27 20.73
C THR A 97 -4.41 -5.77 19.93
N ILE A 98 -4.07 -5.13 18.82
CA ILE A 98 -3.02 -5.56 17.91
C ILE A 98 -2.04 -4.40 17.72
N ASP A 99 -0.74 -4.70 17.62
CA ASP A 99 0.29 -3.70 17.29
C ASP A 99 -0.05 -3.04 15.95
N GLY A 100 -0.36 -1.74 15.99
CA GLY A 100 -0.84 -0.99 14.82
C GLY A 100 0.25 -0.74 13.78
N VAL A 101 1.52 -0.70 14.19
CA VAL A 101 2.68 -0.54 13.27
C VAL A 101 2.90 -1.84 12.50
N ALA A 102 2.93 -2.97 13.20
CA ALA A 102 3.08 -4.28 12.56
C ALA A 102 1.91 -4.58 11.61
N LEU A 103 0.68 -4.30 12.03
CA LEU A 103 -0.50 -4.44 11.18
C LEU A 103 -0.39 -3.55 9.93
N THR A 104 0.04 -2.29 10.07
CA THR A 104 0.23 -1.39 8.93
C THR A 104 1.34 -1.88 7.99
N ASN A 105 2.45 -2.41 8.53
CA ASN A 105 3.54 -2.97 7.73
C ASN A 105 3.16 -4.26 7.00
N LEU A 106 2.16 -4.99 7.49
CA LEU A 106 1.60 -6.15 6.82
C LEU A 106 0.54 -5.76 5.77
N ARG A 107 -0.43 -4.89 6.13
CA ARG A 107 -1.59 -4.60 5.27
C ARG A 107 -1.22 -3.76 4.05
N THR A 108 -0.35 -2.74 4.19
CA THR A 108 -0.05 -1.81 3.10
C THR A 108 0.59 -2.52 1.89
N PRO A 109 1.66 -3.34 2.04
CA PRO A 109 2.17 -4.10 0.92
C PRO A 109 1.21 -5.21 0.47
N ALA A 110 0.36 -5.73 1.36
CA ALA A 110 -0.66 -6.70 0.97
C ALA A 110 -1.70 -6.09 0.03
N VAL A 111 -2.16 -4.85 0.28
CA VAL A 111 -3.03 -4.09 -0.63
C VAL A 111 -2.35 -3.88 -1.98
N SER A 112 -1.09 -3.40 -1.96
CA SER A 112 -0.30 -3.21 -3.19
C SER A 112 -0.32 -4.45 -4.08
N LEU A 113 0.01 -5.60 -3.51
CA LEU A 113 0.10 -6.84 -4.27
C LEU A 113 -1.28 -7.46 -4.55
N ALA A 114 -2.29 -7.20 -3.73
CA ALA A 114 -3.65 -7.65 -4.02
C ALA A 114 -4.18 -7.06 -5.33
N GLY A 115 -3.85 -5.79 -5.62
CA GLY A 115 -4.25 -5.13 -6.87
C GLY A 115 -3.52 -5.61 -8.11
N VAL A 116 -2.25 -5.99 -7.99
CA VAL A 116 -1.40 -6.18 -9.18
C VAL A 116 -0.73 -7.54 -9.31
N SER A 117 -0.78 -8.41 -8.29
CA SER A 117 -0.06 -9.70 -8.30
C SER A 117 -0.41 -10.60 -9.49
N HIS A 118 -1.65 -10.56 -9.97
CA HIS A 118 -2.09 -11.33 -11.13
C HIS A 118 -1.34 -10.94 -12.43
N LEU A 119 -0.85 -9.70 -12.53
CA LEU A 119 -0.03 -9.24 -13.66
C LEU A 119 1.43 -9.70 -13.54
N LEU A 120 1.90 -9.94 -12.32
CA LEU A 120 3.29 -10.25 -12.01
C LEU A 120 3.59 -11.75 -11.99
N THR A 121 2.58 -12.60 -11.81
CA THR A 121 2.73 -14.05 -11.64
C THR A 121 2.45 -14.87 -12.90
N THR A 122 2.34 -14.22 -14.07
CA THR A 122 2.06 -14.87 -15.35
C THR A 122 3.29 -15.43 -16.07
N SER A 123 4.49 -15.06 -15.61
CA SER A 123 5.77 -15.47 -16.20
C SER A 123 6.62 -16.24 -15.18
N SER A 124 7.49 -17.12 -15.65
CA SER A 124 8.52 -17.77 -14.84
C SER A 124 9.90 -17.09 -14.94
N GLN A 125 10.04 -16.05 -15.77
CA GLN A 125 11.26 -15.26 -15.83
C GLN A 125 11.47 -14.46 -14.55
N PRO A 126 12.71 -14.20 -14.10
CA PRO A 126 12.97 -13.37 -12.94
C PRO A 126 12.25 -12.02 -13.02
N LEU A 127 11.68 -11.55 -11.91
CA LEU A 127 11.00 -10.27 -11.79
C LEU A 127 12.00 -9.19 -11.38
N ASP A 128 12.27 -8.23 -12.26
CA ASP A 128 13.06 -7.06 -11.93
C ASP A 128 12.15 -6.03 -11.20
N VAL A 129 12.50 -5.75 -9.94
CA VAL A 129 11.73 -4.88 -9.03
C VAL A 129 12.58 -3.71 -8.58
N VAL A 130 12.03 -2.50 -8.71
CA VAL A 130 12.61 -1.30 -8.12
C VAL A 130 11.70 -0.79 -7.01
N ILE A 131 12.29 -0.52 -5.84
CA ILE A 131 11.59 0.10 -4.71
C ILE A 131 12.26 1.44 -4.40
N VAL A 132 11.54 2.53 -4.66
CA VAL A 132 11.99 3.88 -4.32
C VAL A 132 11.53 4.21 -2.91
N GLY A 133 12.48 4.19 -1.98
CA GLY A 133 12.26 4.32 -0.54
C GLY A 133 12.78 3.11 0.23
N VAL A 134 13.58 3.35 1.28
CA VAL A 134 14.26 2.32 2.09
C VAL A 134 13.71 2.22 3.51
N GLY A 135 12.62 2.93 3.78
CA GLY A 135 11.93 2.93 5.07
C GLY A 135 11.20 1.61 5.36
N ALA A 136 10.43 1.59 6.45
CA ALA A 136 9.67 0.41 6.88
C ALA A 136 8.76 -0.14 5.76
N GLN A 137 8.07 0.75 5.04
CA GLN A 137 7.18 0.35 3.95
C GLN A 137 7.95 -0.25 2.75
N GLY A 138 9.05 0.35 2.31
CA GLY A 138 9.85 -0.21 1.21
C GLY A 138 10.34 -1.64 1.53
N ARG A 139 10.85 -1.85 2.74
CA ARG A 139 11.29 -3.16 3.22
C ARG A 139 10.14 -4.17 3.35
N ALA A 140 8.98 -3.73 3.82
CA ALA A 140 7.80 -4.58 3.91
C ALA A 140 7.28 -4.99 2.52
N HIS A 141 7.30 -4.08 1.54
CA HIS A 141 6.96 -4.39 0.16
C HIS A 141 7.93 -5.41 -0.45
N ALA A 142 9.23 -5.29 -0.21
CA ALA A 142 10.22 -6.28 -0.68
C ALA A 142 9.86 -7.69 -0.20
N ARG A 143 9.66 -7.86 1.11
CA ARG A 143 9.27 -9.16 1.69
C ARG A 143 7.95 -9.69 1.12
N THR A 144 7.00 -8.78 0.83
CA THR A 144 5.70 -9.20 0.30
C THR A 144 5.81 -9.63 -1.16
N VAL A 145 6.60 -8.93 -1.98
CA VAL A 145 6.90 -9.34 -3.36
C VAL A 145 7.54 -10.71 -3.38
N GLU A 146 8.59 -10.92 -2.57
CA GLU A 146 9.26 -12.23 -2.44
C GLU A 146 8.27 -13.33 -2.06
N SER A 147 7.45 -13.09 -1.02
CA SER A 147 6.47 -14.06 -0.53
C SER A 147 5.38 -14.41 -1.56
N VAL A 148 4.93 -13.44 -2.35
CA VAL A 148 3.93 -13.67 -3.41
C VAL A 148 4.53 -14.43 -4.59
N CYS A 149 5.77 -14.13 -4.96
CA CYS A 149 6.47 -14.75 -6.09
C CYS A 149 7.10 -16.12 -5.75
N GLU A 150 7.17 -16.47 -4.46
CA GLU A 150 7.76 -17.73 -4.00
C GLU A 150 7.15 -18.96 -4.69
N GLY A 151 8.02 -19.78 -5.30
CA GLY A 151 7.61 -20.96 -6.06
C GLY A 151 7.04 -20.67 -7.46
N ILE A 152 6.99 -19.40 -7.90
CA ILE A 152 6.51 -18.98 -9.22
C ILE A 152 7.66 -18.43 -10.06
N ARG A 153 8.37 -17.41 -9.55
CA ARG A 153 9.50 -16.77 -10.25
C ARG A 153 10.44 -16.12 -9.24
N ASP A 154 11.72 -16.07 -9.59
CA ASP A 154 12.74 -15.37 -8.80
C ASP A 154 12.49 -13.85 -8.83
N THR A 155 12.90 -13.15 -7.79
CA THR A 155 12.80 -11.69 -7.70
C THR A 155 14.18 -11.07 -7.59
N LYS A 156 14.39 -9.98 -8.33
CA LYS A 156 15.60 -9.15 -8.26
C LYS A 156 15.19 -7.76 -7.79
N ILE A 157 15.32 -7.53 -6.48
CA ILE A 157 14.89 -6.29 -5.86
C ILE A 157 16.06 -5.31 -5.77
N THR A 158 15.86 -4.09 -6.26
CA THR A 158 16.80 -2.97 -6.16
C THR A 158 16.12 -1.84 -5.40
N PHE A 159 16.76 -1.37 -4.34
CA PHE A 159 16.30 -0.20 -3.59
C PHE A 159 16.94 1.08 -4.11
N ILE A 160 16.14 2.15 -4.20
CA ILE A 160 16.62 3.49 -4.59
C ILE A 160 16.28 4.47 -3.47
N SER A 161 17.27 5.24 -3.03
CA SER A 161 17.07 6.35 -2.09
C SER A 161 18.20 7.38 -2.16
N ARG A 162 18.01 8.52 -1.49
CA ARG A 162 19.01 9.59 -1.43
C ARG A 162 20.24 9.25 -0.58
N THR A 163 20.06 8.38 0.41
CA THR A 163 21.12 8.01 1.35
C THR A 163 21.17 6.51 1.47
N GLN A 164 22.38 5.94 1.40
CA GLN A 164 22.59 4.50 1.53
C GLN A 164 22.29 4.04 2.95
N PRO A 165 21.40 3.05 3.12
CA PRO A 165 21.25 2.36 4.39
C PRO A 165 22.46 1.46 4.66
N ALA A 166 22.89 1.37 5.92
CA ALA A 166 24.06 0.57 6.28
C ALA A 166 23.90 -0.94 6.09
N ASP A 167 22.66 -1.40 5.96
CA ASP A 167 22.26 -2.82 5.95
C ASP A 167 21.66 -3.29 4.60
N LEU A 168 21.80 -2.51 3.52
CA LEU A 168 21.34 -2.87 2.19
C LEU A 168 22.50 -2.84 1.17
N ASP A 169 22.80 -4.00 0.61
CA ASP A 169 23.80 -4.15 -0.47
C ASP A 169 23.19 -3.91 -1.87
N ASN A 170 21.89 -4.18 -2.04
CA ASN A 170 21.14 -4.02 -3.28
C ASN A 170 20.52 -2.61 -3.40
N TRP A 171 21.33 -1.59 -3.17
CA TRP A 171 20.93 -0.19 -3.16
C TRP A 171 21.63 0.63 -4.25
N LEU A 172 20.88 1.57 -4.82
CA LEU A 172 21.38 2.58 -5.75
C LEU A 172 21.03 4.00 -5.28
N GLN A 173 21.90 4.94 -5.55
CA GLN A 173 21.66 6.34 -5.22
C GLN A 173 20.63 6.95 -6.18
N ALA A 174 19.61 7.59 -5.63
CA ALA A 174 18.60 8.31 -6.41
C ALA A 174 19.25 9.36 -7.33
N GLY A 175 18.83 9.40 -8.60
CA GLY A 175 19.36 10.30 -9.63
C GLY A 175 20.72 9.88 -10.22
N SER A 176 21.24 8.68 -9.93
CA SER A 176 22.43 8.13 -10.57
C SER A 176 22.06 7.39 -11.86
N ASP A 177 22.99 7.31 -12.81
CA ASP A 177 22.79 6.55 -14.06
C ASP A 177 22.39 5.08 -13.80
N PRO A 178 22.99 4.34 -12.84
CA PRO A 178 22.53 3.00 -12.49
C PRO A 178 21.10 2.95 -11.96
N ALA A 179 20.62 3.98 -11.23
CA ALA A 179 19.25 4.04 -10.75
C ALA A 179 18.27 4.26 -11.91
N HIS A 180 18.61 5.15 -12.85
CA HIS A 180 17.84 5.35 -14.08
C HIS A 180 17.75 4.06 -14.91
N GLU A 181 18.86 3.36 -15.10
CA GLU A 181 18.90 2.08 -15.82
C GLU A 181 18.04 1.01 -15.11
N ALA A 182 18.10 0.95 -13.78
CA ALA A 182 17.27 0.02 -13.01
C ALA A 182 15.78 0.30 -13.17
N ILE A 183 15.34 1.57 -13.15
CA ILE A 183 13.94 1.94 -13.38
C ILE A 183 13.51 1.56 -14.80
N CYS A 184 14.34 1.84 -15.81
CA CYS A 184 14.05 1.51 -17.22
C CYS A 184 13.88 -0.01 -17.46
N ASN A 185 14.52 -0.85 -16.66
CA ASN A 185 14.44 -2.31 -16.79
C ASN A 185 13.36 -2.94 -15.89
N ALA A 186 12.85 -2.23 -14.90
CA ALA A 186 11.92 -2.77 -13.92
C ALA A 186 10.57 -3.17 -14.53
N GLU A 187 10.08 -4.37 -14.20
CA GLU A 187 8.71 -4.78 -14.45
C GLU A 187 7.76 -4.29 -13.35
N LEU A 188 8.27 -4.16 -12.12
CA LEU A 188 7.52 -3.62 -10.97
C LEU A 188 8.31 -2.48 -10.34
N ILE A 189 7.66 -1.33 -10.24
CA ILE A 189 8.19 -0.15 -9.54
C ILE A 189 7.26 0.16 -8.36
N ILE A 190 7.81 0.30 -7.17
CA ILE A 190 7.05 0.64 -5.97
C ILE A 190 7.64 1.91 -5.37
N THR A 191 6.84 2.96 -5.20
CA THR A 191 7.25 4.20 -4.54
C THR A 191 6.66 4.27 -3.13
N THR A 192 7.54 4.45 -2.13
CA THR A 192 7.19 4.47 -0.70
C THR A 192 7.86 5.65 0.01
N THR A 193 7.90 6.79 -0.64
CA THR A 193 8.63 7.97 -0.16
C THR A 193 7.71 8.98 0.52
N THR A 194 8.32 9.91 1.24
CA THR A 194 7.64 11.10 1.76
C THR A 194 7.88 12.33 0.86
N SER A 195 8.26 12.11 -0.39
CA SER A 195 8.53 13.20 -1.33
C SER A 195 7.24 13.95 -1.66
N PRO A 196 7.25 15.28 -1.69
CA PRO A 196 6.13 16.07 -2.20
C PRO A 196 6.13 16.20 -3.74
N GLN A 197 7.18 15.71 -4.40
CA GLN A 197 7.38 15.80 -5.85
C GLN A 197 7.68 14.42 -6.44
N PRO A 198 7.45 14.21 -7.74
CA PRO A 198 7.75 12.96 -8.43
C PRO A 198 9.17 12.45 -8.16
N VAL A 199 9.31 11.14 -8.00
CA VAL A 199 10.57 10.46 -7.67
C VAL A 199 11.07 9.55 -8.78
N ILE A 200 10.32 9.44 -9.86
CA ILE A 200 10.67 8.77 -11.12
C ILE A 200 10.22 9.63 -12.29
N ASP A 201 10.83 9.46 -13.46
CA ASP A 201 10.44 10.11 -14.69
C ASP A 201 9.57 9.19 -15.56
N ASP A 202 8.58 9.77 -16.26
CA ASP A 202 7.72 9.02 -17.18
C ASP A 202 8.52 8.30 -18.27
N ALA A 203 9.55 8.96 -18.82
CA ALA A 203 10.38 8.40 -19.89
C ALA A 203 11.17 7.15 -19.48
N GLU A 204 11.36 6.93 -18.17
CA GLU A 204 12.05 5.75 -17.62
C GLU A 204 11.13 4.56 -17.44
N VAL A 205 9.81 4.76 -17.39
CA VAL A 205 8.85 3.70 -17.14
C VAL A 205 8.50 2.98 -18.43
N ARG A 206 8.83 1.72 -18.55
CA ARG A 206 8.51 0.89 -19.72
C ARG A 206 6.99 0.71 -19.89
N ASN A 207 6.52 0.49 -21.12
CA ASN A 207 5.09 0.41 -21.41
C ASN A 207 4.36 -0.76 -20.74
N ASP A 208 5.06 -1.84 -20.43
CA ASP A 208 4.50 -3.01 -19.78
C ASP A 208 4.81 -3.06 -18.26
N ALA A 209 5.32 -1.98 -17.68
CA ALA A 209 5.58 -1.90 -16.26
C ALA A 209 4.31 -1.82 -15.42
N VAL A 210 4.41 -2.32 -14.20
CA VAL A 210 3.45 -2.13 -13.12
C VAL A 210 4.07 -1.17 -12.11
N VAL A 211 3.36 -0.10 -11.77
CA VAL A 211 3.80 0.91 -10.80
C VAL A 211 2.82 0.98 -9.64
N VAL A 212 3.31 0.91 -8.42
CA VAL A 212 2.50 1.04 -7.21
C VAL A 212 2.97 2.25 -6.42
N ALA A 213 2.11 3.24 -6.23
CA ALA A 213 2.42 4.47 -5.51
C ALA A 213 1.74 4.50 -4.13
N VAL A 214 2.57 4.48 -3.08
CA VAL A 214 2.14 4.27 -1.70
C VAL A 214 2.38 5.48 -0.80
N GLY A 215 3.45 6.23 -1.04
CA GLY A 215 3.99 7.16 -0.05
C GLY A 215 3.18 8.44 0.12
N SER A 216 2.56 8.94 -0.94
CA SER A 216 1.71 10.13 -0.88
C SER A 216 0.30 9.82 -0.39
N HIS A 217 -0.15 10.53 0.65
CA HIS A 217 -1.50 10.46 1.24
C HIS A 217 -2.02 11.87 1.58
N SER A 218 -1.62 12.85 0.78
CA SER A 218 -2.01 14.26 0.89
C SER A 218 -2.24 14.83 -0.51
N PRO A 219 -3.25 15.69 -0.72
CA PRO A 219 -3.52 16.31 -2.02
C PRO A 219 -2.33 17.10 -2.60
N ASP A 220 -1.48 17.63 -1.73
CA ASP A 220 -0.35 18.51 -2.10
C ASP A 220 0.95 17.76 -2.41
N ALA A 221 0.98 16.43 -2.27
CA ALA A 221 2.17 15.62 -2.49
C ALA A 221 1.90 14.51 -3.51
N ARG A 222 2.87 14.24 -4.39
CA ARG A 222 2.82 13.14 -5.36
C ARG A 222 4.18 12.48 -5.54
N GLU A 223 4.19 11.21 -5.85
CA GLU A 223 5.40 10.45 -6.15
C GLU A 223 5.58 10.21 -7.65
N LEU A 224 4.48 10.31 -8.43
CA LEU A 224 4.46 10.04 -9.85
C LEU A 224 4.24 11.31 -10.69
N PRO A 225 4.87 11.42 -11.86
CA PRO A 225 4.60 12.52 -12.78
C PRO A 225 3.25 12.36 -13.47
N GLY A 226 2.54 13.46 -13.70
CA GLY A 226 1.25 13.45 -14.41
C GLY A 226 1.33 12.84 -15.82
N ALA A 227 2.46 12.99 -16.51
CA ALA A 227 2.69 12.38 -17.81
C ALA A 227 2.62 10.85 -17.79
N LEU A 228 3.07 10.19 -16.72
CA LEU A 228 2.94 8.75 -16.55
C LEU A 228 1.46 8.35 -16.42
N LEU A 229 0.70 9.08 -15.59
CA LEU A 229 -0.72 8.80 -15.39
C LEU A 229 -1.53 9.02 -16.67
N ALA A 230 -1.11 9.98 -17.52
CA ALA A 230 -1.76 10.27 -18.80
C ALA A 230 -1.75 9.10 -19.80
N ARG A 231 -0.76 8.21 -19.73
CA ARG A 231 -0.62 7.05 -20.63
C ARG A 231 -0.88 5.70 -19.95
N ALA A 232 -1.11 5.70 -18.64
CA ALA A 232 -1.29 4.49 -17.85
C ALA A 232 -2.77 4.10 -17.69
N GLN A 233 -3.00 2.82 -17.41
CA GLN A 233 -4.24 2.36 -16.83
C GLN A 233 -4.14 2.56 -15.31
N VAL A 234 -4.91 3.49 -14.75
CA VAL A 234 -4.77 3.91 -13.36
C VAL A 234 -5.85 3.25 -12.49
N ILE A 235 -5.39 2.41 -11.56
CA ILE A 235 -6.23 1.78 -10.54
C ILE A 235 -6.25 2.72 -9.32
N MET A 236 -7.44 3.02 -8.83
CA MET A 236 -7.66 3.68 -7.55
C MET A 236 -8.25 2.72 -6.52
N GLU A 237 -7.99 2.96 -5.25
CA GLU A 237 -8.49 2.15 -4.15
C GLU A 237 -10.01 2.26 -3.99
N GLU A 238 -10.48 3.50 -3.82
CA GLU A 238 -11.87 3.91 -3.74
C GLU A 238 -11.98 5.39 -4.15
N GLU A 239 -13.08 5.77 -4.79
CA GLU A 239 -13.21 7.08 -5.43
C GLU A 239 -13.14 8.26 -4.44
N ALA A 240 -13.92 8.23 -3.35
CA ALA A 240 -13.95 9.33 -2.39
C ALA A 240 -12.61 9.49 -1.66
N ALA A 241 -11.94 8.38 -1.32
CA ALA A 241 -10.61 8.39 -0.73
C ALA A 241 -9.57 8.93 -1.71
N ALA A 242 -9.61 8.50 -2.98
CA ALA A 242 -8.68 8.93 -4.02
C ALA A 242 -8.74 10.44 -4.23
N PHE A 243 -9.94 11.02 -4.36
CA PHE A 243 -10.11 12.46 -4.58
C PHE A 243 -9.99 13.31 -3.30
N ARG A 244 -9.94 12.70 -2.12
CA ARG A 244 -9.65 13.37 -0.86
C ARG A 244 -8.16 13.44 -0.55
N GLU A 245 -7.38 12.42 -0.93
CA GLU A 245 -6.04 12.20 -0.36
C GLU A 245 -4.97 11.74 -1.33
N ALA A 246 -5.31 11.16 -2.50
CA ALA A 246 -4.34 10.66 -3.46
C ALA A 246 -3.80 11.79 -4.35
N GLY A 247 -2.79 12.50 -3.87
CA GLY A 247 -2.25 13.67 -4.58
C GLY A 247 -1.75 13.36 -5.98
N ASP A 248 -1.27 12.14 -6.24
CA ASP A 248 -0.89 11.69 -7.59
C ASP A 248 -2.07 11.76 -8.57
N ILE A 249 -3.25 11.29 -8.15
CA ILE A 249 -4.48 11.34 -8.96
C ILE A 249 -5.04 12.76 -9.01
N ILE A 250 -5.18 13.42 -7.85
CA ILE A 250 -5.78 14.75 -7.73
C ILE A 250 -5.06 15.76 -8.62
N GLN A 251 -3.72 15.80 -8.53
CA GLN A 251 -2.92 16.74 -9.31
C GLN A 251 -2.95 16.41 -10.80
N ALA A 252 -2.87 15.13 -11.18
CA ALA A 252 -2.93 14.73 -12.60
C ALA A 252 -4.28 15.09 -13.24
N VAL A 253 -5.39 14.93 -12.52
CA VAL A 253 -6.73 15.35 -12.99
C VAL A 253 -6.80 16.87 -13.10
N ASN A 254 -6.33 17.62 -12.13
CA ASN A 254 -6.33 19.08 -12.14
C ASN A 254 -5.43 19.66 -13.27
N GLU A 255 -4.36 18.97 -13.63
CA GLU A 255 -3.46 19.34 -14.73
C GLU A 255 -4.00 18.92 -16.13
N GLY A 256 -5.11 18.16 -16.18
CA GLY A 256 -5.66 17.62 -17.43
C GLY A 256 -4.86 16.43 -18.01
N ASN A 257 -4.02 15.82 -17.19
CA ASN A 257 -3.22 14.64 -17.56
C ASN A 257 -3.98 13.32 -17.37
N LEU A 258 -5.05 13.31 -16.55
CA LEU A 258 -5.82 12.13 -16.25
C LEU A 258 -7.31 12.44 -16.31
N ASP A 259 -8.06 11.63 -17.05
CA ASP A 259 -9.51 11.69 -17.06
C ASP A 259 -10.07 10.91 -15.86
N LYS A 260 -10.94 11.53 -15.09
CA LYS A 260 -11.58 10.91 -13.93
C LYS A 260 -12.35 9.64 -14.30
N GLU A 261 -13.03 9.66 -15.43
CA GLU A 261 -13.84 8.54 -15.94
C GLU A 261 -12.99 7.36 -16.43
N SER A 262 -11.67 7.55 -16.62
CA SER A 262 -10.74 6.48 -16.99
C SER A 262 -10.18 5.69 -15.81
N LEU A 263 -10.46 6.13 -14.58
CA LEU A 263 -10.00 5.46 -13.38
C LEU A 263 -10.69 4.12 -13.18
N VAL A 264 -9.92 3.12 -12.76
CA VAL A 264 -10.40 1.76 -12.55
C VAL A 264 -10.46 1.46 -11.04
N SER A 265 -11.55 0.86 -10.59
CA SER A 265 -11.69 0.45 -9.19
C SER A 265 -10.79 -0.75 -8.86
N PHE A 266 -10.08 -0.68 -7.73
CA PHE A 266 -9.33 -1.81 -7.18
C PHE A 266 -10.21 -3.05 -6.98
N ALA A 267 -11.43 -2.88 -6.47
CA ALA A 267 -12.36 -3.96 -6.24
C ALA A 267 -12.74 -4.66 -7.56
N ASP A 268 -13.01 -3.90 -8.62
CA ASP A 268 -13.38 -4.43 -9.93
C ASP A 268 -12.22 -5.21 -10.58
N VAL A 269 -11.00 -4.72 -10.44
CA VAL A 269 -9.79 -5.44 -10.87
C VAL A 269 -9.67 -6.78 -10.15
N VAL A 270 -9.84 -6.79 -8.82
CA VAL A 270 -9.71 -8.03 -8.01
C VAL A 270 -10.82 -9.03 -8.33
N ARG A 271 -12.01 -8.57 -8.65
CA ARG A 271 -13.15 -9.40 -9.08
C ARG A 271 -13.03 -9.90 -10.51
N GLY A 272 -12.12 -9.34 -11.30
CA GLY A 272 -11.99 -9.65 -12.73
C GLY A 272 -13.09 -9.02 -13.59
N GLU A 273 -13.72 -7.96 -13.12
CA GLU A 273 -14.74 -7.19 -13.84
C GLU A 273 -14.11 -6.21 -14.83
N VAL A 274 -12.83 -5.90 -14.64
CA VAL A 274 -12.01 -5.09 -15.54
C VAL A 274 -10.74 -5.85 -15.89
N GLU A 275 -10.43 -5.93 -17.18
CA GLU A 275 -9.19 -6.51 -17.69
C GLU A 275 -8.14 -5.41 -17.90
N LEU A 276 -6.96 -5.62 -17.34
CA LEU A 276 -5.82 -4.72 -17.49
C LEU A 276 -4.90 -5.23 -18.62
N HIS A 277 -4.46 -4.33 -19.49
CA HIS A 277 -3.62 -4.66 -20.64
C HIS A 277 -2.16 -4.23 -20.41
N ARG A 278 -1.20 -5.11 -20.74
CA ARG A 278 0.24 -4.82 -20.65
C ARG A 278 0.79 -4.05 -21.86
N SER A 279 -0.07 -3.44 -22.67
CA SER A 279 0.32 -2.53 -23.76
C SER A 279 0.57 -1.09 -23.32
N ALA A 280 0.16 -0.76 -22.10
CA ALA A 280 0.41 0.52 -21.42
C ALA A 280 0.78 0.23 -19.96
N PRO A 281 1.48 1.15 -19.27
CA PRO A 281 1.76 0.98 -17.85
C PRO A 281 0.47 0.80 -17.04
N VAL A 282 0.55 -0.02 -16.00
CA VAL A 282 -0.51 -0.10 -14.99
C VAL A 282 -0.02 0.61 -13.74
N VAL A 283 -0.76 1.60 -13.29
CA VAL A 283 -0.47 2.35 -12.06
C VAL A 283 -1.53 2.03 -11.02
N PHE A 284 -1.12 1.55 -9.87
CA PHE A 284 -2.01 1.42 -8.71
C PHE A 284 -1.67 2.47 -7.66
N LYS A 285 -2.61 3.39 -7.44
CA LYS A 285 -2.51 4.42 -6.40
C LYS A 285 -3.53 4.17 -5.31
N PHE A 286 -3.06 4.12 -4.07
CA PHE A 286 -3.93 3.99 -2.89
C PHE A 286 -3.38 4.79 -1.70
N THR A 287 -4.20 4.98 -0.68
CA THR A 287 -3.87 5.74 0.54
C THR A 287 -4.16 4.94 1.82
N GLY A 288 -4.77 3.78 1.67
CA GLY A 288 -5.10 2.82 2.72
C GLY A 288 -6.46 3.08 3.37
N MET A 289 -7.33 2.08 3.33
CA MET A 289 -8.67 2.12 3.90
C MET A 289 -8.79 1.34 5.20
N PRO A 290 -9.77 1.67 6.07
CA PRO A 290 -9.93 0.98 7.36
C PRO A 290 -10.28 -0.52 7.24
N TRP A 291 -11.07 -0.92 6.23
CA TRP A 291 -11.48 -2.31 6.02
C TRP A 291 -10.28 -3.27 5.83
N GLU A 292 -9.20 -2.78 5.26
CA GLU A 292 -7.97 -3.57 5.04
C GLU A 292 -7.35 -4.02 6.36
N ASP A 293 -7.35 -3.11 7.34
CA ASP A 293 -6.88 -3.41 8.69
C ASP A 293 -7.81 -4.39 9.39
N LEU A 294 -9.13 -4.25 9.23
CA LEU A 294 -10.13 -5.13 9.84
C LEU A 294 -10.01 -6.57 9.34
N VAL A 295 -9.94 -6.75 8.02
CA VAL A 295 -9.80 -8.09 7.40
C VAL A 295 -8.58 -8.81 7.93
N LEU A 296 -7.44 -8.13 8.01
CA LEU A 296 -6.22 -8.76 8.51
C LEU A 296 -6.23 -8.95 10.03
N ALA A 297 -6.84 -8.03 10.79
CA ALA A 297 -7.00 -8.17 12.23
C ALA A 297 -7.87 -9.38 12.58
N GLU A 298 -9.00 -9.58 11.89
CA GLU A 298 -9.85 -10.77 12.04
C GLU A 298 -9.10 -12.04 11.62
N ALA A 299 -8.36 -12.01 10.51
CA ALA A 299 -7.57 -13.14 10.03
C ALA A 299 -6.45 -13.55 11.02
N ILE A 300 -5.83 -12.59 11.70
CA ILE A 300 -4.82 -12.83 12.73
C ILE A 300 -5.49 -13.38 13.99
N ALA A 301 -6.53 -12.72 14.51
CA ALA A 301 -7.20 -13.11 15.73
C ALA A 301 -7.81 -14.51 15.65
N ALA A 302 -8.30 -14.93 14.50
CA ALA A 302 -8.85 -16.27 14.28
C ALA A 302 -7.80 -17.40 14.34
N ARG A 303 -6.50 -17.09 14.35
CA ARG A 303 -5.39 -18.06 14.38
C ARG A 303 -4.65 -18.12 15.72
N ILE A 304 -5.02 -17.27 16.66
CA ILE A 304 -4.48 -17.20 18.02
C ILE A 304 -5.46 -17.79 19.03
#